data_eba11f9092314629ec81cbf05175cbe5
#
_entry.id   eba11f9092314629ec81cbf05175cbe5
#
_cell.length_a   1.000
_cell.length_b   1.000
_cell.length_c   1.000
_cell.angle_alpha   90.00
_cell.angle_beta   90.00
_cell.angle_gamma   90.00
#
_symmetry.space_group_name_H-M   'P 1'
#
loop_
_entity.id
_entity.type
_entity.pdbx_description
1 polymer ?
#
loop_
_entity_poly.entity_id
_entity_poly.type
_entity_poly.pdbx_seq_one_letter_code
_entity_poly.pdbx_strand_id
1 'polypeptide(L)'
;MRRNKILLLFVVVIAATAGWFLYNRYRVVVPAVDINNSEVGWSGKSVSDVHMGKIQLSKAEVKFQGGELIGGMFEADMKSITVTDITDTADNRYFIEHIGNEDFFEVNKYPTAGFVITNVKALGEGAYEVTGTMKIKDKENPITFTAKSEDTESGRRISAVVTVDRTLYGIEYGAAGKRGSEKDWFILNEIVLNINIVCAKEDA
;
A
#
# COMPACT_ATOMS: atom_id res chain seq x y z
N MET A 1 -26.63 50.51 23.95
CA MET A 1 -26.99 49.58 22.86
C MET A 1 -25.83 49.13 21.94
N ARG A 2 -24.80 49.93 21.62
CA ARG A 2 -23.65 49.49 20.75
C ARG A 2 -22.74 48.45 21.41
N ARG A 3 -22.45 48.48 22.69
CA ARG A 3 -21.54 47.53 23.40
C ARG A 3 -22.07 46.08 23.38
N ASN A 4 -23.37 45.86 23.53
CA ASN A 4 -23.95 44.52 23.53
C ASN A 4 -23.98 43.87 22.13
N LYS A 5 -24.08 44.72 21.05
CA LYS A 5 -24.01 44.21 19.66
C LYS A 5 -22.60 43.76 19.30
N ILE A 6 -21.56 44.46 19.79
CA ILE A 6 -20.17 44.08 19.56
C ILE A 6 -19.84 42.78 20.29
N LEU A 7 -20.28 42.63 21.56
CA LEU A 7 -20.10 41.39 22.35
C LEU A 7 -20.79 40.18 21.70
N LEU A 8 -22.01 40.39 21.19
CA LEU A 8 -22.75 39.33 20.48
C LEU A 8 -22.03 38.91 19.20
N LEU A 9 -21.47 39.86 18.45
CA LEU A 9 -20.71 39.56 17.23
C LEU A 9 -19.46 38.71 17.52
N PHE A 10 -18.73 39.02 18.60
CA PHE A 10 -17.56 38.26 19.03
C PHE A 10 -17.92 36.82 19.44
N VAL A 11 -19.03 36.61 20.17
CA VAL A 11 -19.49 35.29 20.57
C VAL A 11 -19.89 34.46 19.34
N VAL A 12 -20.57 35.05 18.35
CA VAL A 12 -20.95 34.37 17.10
C VAL A 12 -19.73 33.97 16.29
N VAL A 13 -18.73 34.85 16.17
CA VAL A 13 -17.49 34.54 15.45
C VAL A 13 -16.71 33.43 16.14
N ILE A 14 -16.58 33.46 17.47
CA ILE A 14 -15.90 32.38 18.22
C ILE A 14 -16.65 31.04 18.07
N ALA A 15 -17.99 31.04 18.15
CA ALA A 15 -18.77 29.83 17.97
C ALA A 15 -18.65 29.26 16.55
N ALA A 16 -18.64 30.13 15.52
CA ALA A 16 -18.47 29.74 14.12
C ALA A 16 -17.08 29.16 13.85
N THR A 17 -16.01 29.79 14.37
CA THR A 17 -14.63 29.31 14.23
C THR A 17 -14.41 28.00 14.99
N ALA A 18 -14.96 27.85 16.19
CA ALA A 18 -14.90 26.60 16.96
C ALA A 18 -15.68 25.47 16.25
N GLY A 19 -16.86 25.79 15.71
CA GLY A 19 -17.68 24.83 14.94
C GLY A 19 -16.95 24.38 13.67
N TRP A 20 -16.33 25.31 12.94
CA TRP A 20 -15.52 25.01 11.75
C TRP A 20 -14.29 24.14 12.07
N PHE A 21 -13.59 24.47 13.17
CA PHE A 21 -12.44 23.70 13.64
C PHE A 21 -12.82 22.26 14.03
N LEU A 22 -13.92 22.10 14.76
CA LEU A 22 -14.44 20.76 15.13
C LEU A 22 -14.88 19.98 13.89
N TYR A 23 -15.59 20.62 12.96
CA TYR A 23 -16.01 19.99 11.72
C TYR A 23 -14.82 19.44 10.94
N ASN A 24 -13.78 20.25 10.72
CA ASN A 24 -12.58 19.81 10.00
C ASN A 24 -11.81 18.70 10.74
N ARG A 25 -11.81 18.71 12.08
CA ARG A 25 -11.17 17.68 12.88
C ARG A 25 -11.84 16.32 12.79
N TYR A 26 -13.16 16.29 12.62
CA TYR A 26 -13.93 15.04 12.60
C TYR A 26 -14.37 14.60 11.20
N ARG A 27 -14.18 15.43 10.20
CA ARG A 27 -14.49 15.08 8.82
C ARG A 27 -13.51 14.01 8.33
N VAL A 28 -14.07 12.90 7.83
CA VAL A 28 -13.30 11.91 7.07
C VAL A 28 -13.11 12.42 5.66
N VAL A 29 -11.88 12.39 5.20
CA VAL A 29 -11.47 12.81 3.85
C VAL A 29 -10.94 11.60 3.11
N VAL A 30 -11.37 11.44 1.87
CA VAL A 30 -10.93 10.37 0.97
C VAL A 30 -10.40 11.05 -0.30
N PRO A 31 -9.11 11.43 -0.32
CA PRO A 31 -8.51 12.07 -1.49
C PRO A 31 -8.46 11.07 -2.65
N ALA A 32 -8.55 11.58 -3.87
CA ALA A 32 -8.31 10.76 -5.05
C ALA A 32 -6.87 10.23 -5.05
N VAL A 33 -6.71 8.94 -5.26
CA VAL A 33 -5.39 8.33 -5.43
C VAL A 33 -5.01 8.39 -6.90
N ASP A 34 -3.85 8.96 -7.20
CA ASP A 34 -3.25 8.94 -8.53
C ASP A 34 -2.57 7.58 -8.76
N ILE A 35 -3.34 6.64 -9.30
CA ILE A 35 -2.87 5.28 -9.56
C ILE A 35 -1.69 5.27 -10.55
N ASN A 36 -1.67 6.17 -11.53
CA ASN A 36 -0.64 6.20 -12.55
C ASN A 36 0.73 6.66 -12.02
N ASN A 37 0.73 7.51 -11.00
CA ASN A 37 1.92 7.99 -10.31
C ASN A 37 2.19 7.26 -8.98
N SER A 38 1.33 6.31 -8.62
CA SER A 38 1.56 5.38 -7.50
C SER A 38 2.33 4.15 -7.99
N GLU A 39 3.19 3.61 -7.14
CA GLU A 39 4.05 2.48 -7.51
C GLU A 39 4.07 1.43 -6.40
N VAL A 40 3.97 0.18 -6.80
CA VAL A 40 4.28 -0.99 -5.98
C VAL A 40 5.44 -1.74 -6.63
N GLY A 41 6.65 -1.48 -6.13
CA GLY A 41 7.84 -2.26 -6.49
C GLY A 41 7.87 -3.56 -5.69
N TRP A 42 8.37 -4.64 -6.28
CA TRP A 42 8.59 -5.90 -5.58
C TRP A 42 10.03 -6.39 -5.77
N SER A 43 10.54 -7.14 -4.80
CA SER A 43 11.76 -7.91 -4.96
C SER A 43 11.63 -9.26 -4.26
N GLY A 44 12.17 -10.29 -4.91
CA GLY A 44 12.30 -11.64 -4.40
C GLY A 44 13.77 -12.11 -4.50
N LYS A 45 14.21 -12.96 -3.58
CA LYS A 45 15.60 -13.38 -3.49
C LYS A 45 15.71 -14.90 -3.47
N SER A 46 16.64 -15.44 -4.25
CA SER A 46 17.17 -16.79 -4.09
C SER A 46 18.49 -16.76 -3.33
N VAL A 47 19.13 -17.91 -3.16
CA VAL A 47 20.46 -18.01 -2.58
C VAL A 47 21.51 -17.23 -3.40
N SER A 48 21.35 -17.20 -4.75
CA SER A 48 22.33 -16.61 -5.67
C SER A 48 21.88 -15.30 -6.29
N ASP A 49 20.57 -15.07 -6.42
CA ASP A 49 20.03 -14.00 -7.26
C ASP A 49 18.95 -13.18 -6.55
N VAL A 50 18.78 -11.95 -7.01
CA VAL A 50 17.68 -11.05 -6.62
C VAL A 50 16.97 -10.60 -7.88
N HIS A 51 15.67 -10.87 -7.95
CA HIS A 51 14.81 -10.35 -9.00
C HIS A 51 13.91 -9.24 -8.47
N MET A 52 13.63 -8.25 -9.31
CA MET A 52 12.81 -7.11 -8.94
C MET A 52 11.94 -6.65 -10.11
N GLY A 53 10.85 -5.98 -9.76
CA GLY A 53 9.92 -5.46 -10.76
C GLY A 53 8.85 -4.60 -10.14
N LYS A 54 7.75 -4.44 -10.88
CA LYS A 54 6.63 -3.59 -10.49
C LYS A 54 5.31 -4.31 -10.70
N ILE A 55 4.30 -3.87 -9.94
CA ILE A 55 2.90 -4.25 -10.09
C ILE A 55 2.07 -2.97 -10.09
N GLN A 56 1.08 -2.86 -10.98
CA GLN A 56 0.17 -1.73 -11.02
C GLN A 56 -1.00 -1.93 -10.06
N LEU A 57 -1.44 -0.83 -9.44
CA LEU A 57 -2.69 -0.83 -8.70
C LEU A 57 -3.87 -0.75 -9.67
N SER A 58 -4.90 -1.56 -9.44
CA SER A 58 -6.20 -1.45 -10.12
C SER A 58 -7.18 -0.57 -9.36
N LYS A 59 -7.08 -0.57 -8.01
CA LYS A 59 -7.87 0.29 -7.11
C LYS A 59 -7.05 0.71 -5.91
N ALA A 60 -7.31 1.92 -5.44
CA ALA A 60 -6.76 2.41 -4.19
C ALA A 60 -7.70 3.43 -3.55
N GLU A 61 -7.87 3.33 -2.25
CA GLU A 61 -8.59 4.27 -1.40
C GLU A 61 -7.78 4.50 -0.13
N VAL A 62 -7.63 5.76 0.27
CA VAL A 62 -6.98 6.16 1.51
C VAL A 62 -7.90 7.09 2.27
N LYS A 63 -8.00 6.92 3.59
CA LYS A 63 -8.87 7.70 4.45
C LYS A 63 -8.07 8.47 5.48
N PHE A 64 -8.37 9.76 5.59
CA PHE A 64 -7.80 10.63 6.62
C PHE A 64 -8.90 11.24 7.48
N GLN A 65 -8.57 11.55 8.74
CA GLN A 65 -9.41 12.32 9.64
C GLN A 65 -8.54 13.27 10.45
N GLY A 66 -8.86 14.56 10.39
CA GLY A 66 -8.04 15.58 11.04
C GLY A 66 -6.59 15.63 10.55
N GLY A 67 -6.35 15.19 9.30
CA GLY A 67 -5.01 15.09 8.70
C GLY A 67 -4.29 13.76 8.97
N GLU A 68 -4.79 12.93 9.89
CA GLU A 68 -4.19 11.64 10.24
C GLU A 68 -4.73 10.51 9.36
N LEU A 69 -3.86 9.57 8.98
CA LEU A 69 -4.25 8.34 8.29
C LEU A 69 -5.11 7.48 9.23
N ILE A 70 -6.28 7.04 8.77
CA ILE A 70 -7.22 6.23 9.57
C ILE A 70 -7.60 4.92 8.90
N GLY A 71 -7.30 4.73 7.61
CA GLY A 71 -7.69 3.52 6.89
C GLY A 71 -7.45 3.60 5.40
N GLY A 72 -7.78 2.53 4.70
CA GLY A 72 -7.67 2.44 3.25
C GLY A 72 -7.82 1.02 2.73
N MET A 73 -7.90 0.91 1.41
CA MET A 73 -7.89 -0.36 0.70
C MET A 73 -7.11 -0.23 -0.61
N PHE A 74 -6.47 -1.30 -1.01
CA PHE A 74 -5.64 -1.36 -2.22
C PHE A 74 -5.89 -2.68 -2.94
N GLU A 75 -5.95 -2.62 -4.26
CA GLU A 75 -6.03 -3.80 -5.13
C GLU A 75 -4.97 -3.66 -6.23
N ALA A 76 -4.15 -4.67 -6.39
CA ALA A 76 -3.14 -4.77 -7.43
C ALA A 76 -3.63 -5.67 -8.57
N ASP A 77 -3.34 -5.30 -9.81
CA ASP A 77 -3.54 -6.15 -10.99
C ASP A 77 -2.34 -7.11 -11.13
N MET A 78 -2.54 -8.37 -10.79
CA MET A 78 -1.49 -9.38 -10.81
C MET A 78 -1.02 -9.72 -12.24
N LYS A 79 -1.80 -9.38 -13.27
CA LYS A 79 -1.39 -9.54 -14.68
C LYS A 79 -0.46 -8.42 -15.16
N SER A 80 -0.35 -7.33 -14.38
CA SER A 80 0.56 -6.21 -14.66
C SER A 80 1.99 -6.42 -14.15
N ILE A 81 2.29 -7.59 -13.54
CA ILE A 81 3.63 -7.88 -13.02
C ILE A 81 4.68 -7.71 -14.12
N THR A 82 5.69 -6.91 -13.85
CA THR A 82 6.87 -6.74 -14.69
C THR A 82 8.12 -7.16 -13.94
N VAL A 83 9.19 -7.45 -14.71
CA VAL A 83 10.54 -7.73 -14.21
C VAL A 83 11.47 -6.73 -14.84
N THR A 84 12.31 -6.07 -14.04
CA THR A 84 13.11 -4.91 -14.47
C THR A 84 14.62 -5.17 -14.48
N ASP A 85 15.08 -6.23 -13.85
CA ASP A 85 16.49 -6.61 -13.77
C ASP A 85 16.94 -7.60 -14.85
N ILE A 86 16.02 -8.33 -15.51
CA ILE A 86 16.32 -9.24 -16.61
C ILE A 86 16.20 -8.46 -17.93
N THR A 87 17.31 -8.20 -18.58
CA THR A 87 17.39 -7.37 -19.80
C THR A 87 17.15 -8.14 -21.10
N ASP A 88 17.45 -9.45 -21.13
CA ASP A 88 17.12 -10.28 -22.29
C ASP A 88 15.59 -10.46 -22.39
N THR A 89 15.02 -10.19 -23.55
CA THR A 89 13.57 -10.18 -23.76
C THR A 89 12.96 -11.58 -23.64
N ALA A 90 13.67 -12.62 -24.07
CA ALA A 90 13.16 -13.98 -24.01
C ALA A 90 13.18 -14.51 -22.57
N ASP A 91 14.28 -14.27 -21.86
CA ASP A 91 14.43 -14.67 -20.46
C ASP A 91 13.46 -13.90 -19.56
N ASN A 92 13.29 -12.58 -19.79
CA ASN A 92 12.32 -11.75 -19.06
C ASN A 92 10.90 -12.28 -19.23
N ARG A 93 10.48 -12.56 -20.45
CA ARG A 93 9.15 -13.14 -20.73
C ARG A 93 8.98 -14.51 -20.06
N TYR A 94 9.97 -15.39 -20.17
CA TYR A 94 9.95 -16.70 -19.55
C TYR A 94 9.80 -16.59 -18.03
N PHE A 95 10.52 -15.66 -17.40
CA PHE A 95 10.44 -15.44 -15.96
C PHE A 95 9.06 -14.90 -15.56
N ILE A 96 8.49 -13.93 -16.30
CA ILE A 96 7.14 -13.41 -16.05
C ILE A 96 6.09 -14.52 -16.17
N GLU A 97 6.18 -15.36 -17.21
CA GLU A 97 5.30 -16.50 -17.40
C GLU A 97 5.41 -17.48 -16.22
N HIS A 98 6.62 -17.72 -15.73
CA HIS A 98 6.87 -18.61 -14.59
C HIS A 98 6.28 -18.07 -13.29
N ILE A 99 6.54 -16.82 -12.92
CA ILE A 99 5.95 -16.24 -11.70
C ILE A 99 4.43 -16.05 -11.80
N GLY A 100 3.90 -16.00 -13.03
CA GLY A 100 2.47 -15.90 -13.30
C GLY A 100 1.72 -17.25 -13.27
N ASN A 101 2.42 -18.38 -13.28
CA ASN A 101 1.82 -19.69 -13.34
C ASN A 101 1.39 -20.26 -11.95
N GLU A 102 0.96 -21.52 -11.91
CA GLU A 102 0.46 -22.20 -10.69
C GLU A 102 1.51 -22.38 -9.60
N ASP A 103 2.80 -22.39 -9.95
CA ASP A 103 3.91 -22.51 -9.00
C ASP A 103 4.04 -21.27 -8.12
N PHE A 104 3.57 -20.10 -8.61
CA PHE A 104 3.63 -18.84 -7.90
C PHE A 104 2.25 -18.20 -7.76
N PHE A 105 1.96 -17.14 -8.51
CA PHE A 105 0.78 -16.30 -8.28
C PHE A 105 -0.48 -16.80 -8.98
N GLU A 106 -0.37 -17.70 -9.97
CA GLU A 106 -1.52 -18.26 -10.73
C GLU A 106 -2.46 -17.15 -11.23
N VAL A 107 -1.87 -16.12 -11.89
CA VAL A 107 -2.54 -14.84 -12.19
C VAL A 107 -3.77 -14.97 -13.08
N ASN A 108 -3.93 -16.07 -13.82
CA ASN A 108 -5.13 -16.34 -14.61
C ASN A 108 -6.33 -16.71 -13.73
N LYS A 109 -6.08 -17.35 -12.60
CA LYS A 109 -7.12 -17.75 -11.64
C LYS A 109 -7.31 -16.68 -10.56
N TYR A 110 -6.23 -16.03 -10.14
CA TYR A 110 -6.20 -14.99 -9.13
C TYR A 110 -5.66 -13.68 -9.71
N PRO A 111 -6.47 -12.97 -10.51
CA PRO A 111 -6.00 -11.80 -11.24
C PRO A 111 -5.71 -10.58 -10.37
N THR A 112 -6.10 -10.62 -9.08
CA THR A 112 -5.88 -9.51 -8.15
C THR A 112 -5.28 -9.98 -6.83
N ALA A 113 -4.48 -9.11 -6.22
CA ALA A 113 -4.08 -9.18 -4.82
C ALA A 113 -4.57 -7.92 -4.10
N GLY A 114 -4.89 -8.03 -2.81
CA GLY A 114 -5.52 -6.92 -2.09
C GLY A 114 -4.93 -6.71 -0.70
N PHE A 115 -5.08 -5.48 -0.20
CA PHE A 115 -4.78 -5.14 1.18
C PHE A 115 -5.85 -4.20 1.73
N VAL A 116 -6.39 -4.54 2.91
CA VAL A 116 -7.37 -3.72 3.61
C VAL A 116 -6.81 -3.35 4.98
N ILE A 117 -6.70 -2.06 5.25
CA ILE A 117 -6.27 -1.55 6.55
C ILE A 117 -7.38 -1.79 7.57
N THR A 118 -7.04 -2.46 8.67
CA THR A 118 -7.97 -2.74 9.78
C THR A 118 -7.70 -1.87 11.01
N ASN A 119 -6.45 -1.41 11.19
CA ASN A 119 -6.07 -0.53 12.28
C ASN A 119 -4.89 0.36 11.87
N VAL A 120 -4.89 1.60 12.39
CA VAL A 120 -3.80 2.55 12.22
C VAL A 120 -3.49 3.18 13.57
N LYS A 121 -2.22 3.21 13.95
CA LYS A 121 -1.72 3.85 15.15
C LYS A 121 -0.67 4.89 14.75
N ALA A 122 -0.93 6.16 15.05
CA ALA A 122 0.04 7.23 14.82
C ALA A 122 1.26 7.06 15.75
N LEU A 123 2.45 7.20 15.16
CA LEU A 123 3.74 7.14 15.86
C LEU A 123 4.39 8.52 15.99
N GLY A 124 3.79 9.55 15.40
CA GLY A 124 4.32 10.91 15.32
C GLY A 124 5.09 11.18 14.03
N GLU A 125 5.27 12.45 13.70
CA GLU A 125 6.04 12.92 12.52
C GLU A 125 5.60 12.29 11.18
N GLY A 126 4.30 12.05 11.03
CA GLY A 126 3.74 11.42 9.83
C GLY A 126 4.01 9.91 9.70
N ALA A 127 4.58 9.28 10.73
CA ALA A 127 4.77 7.83 10.79
C ALA A 127 3.58 7.13 11.44
N TYR A 128 3.23 5.94 10.91
CA TYR A 128 2.09 5.14 11.33
C TYR A 128 2.47 3.66 11.40
N GLU A 129 2.03 2.98 12.46
CA GLU A 129 1.94 1.53 12.48
C GLU A 129 0.60 1.15 11.84
N VAL A 130 0.68 0.47 10.71
CA VAL A 130 -0.48 0.04 9.92
C VAL A 130 -0.64 -1.46 10.06
N THR A 131 -1.81 -1.90 10.53
CA THR A 131 -2.22 -3.31 10.54
C THR A 131 -3.35 -3.51 9.56
N GLY A 132 -3.31 -4.59 8.81
CA GLY A 132 -4.35 -4.91 7.84
C GLY A 132 -4.37 -6.38 7.45
N THR A 133 -5.31 -6.72 6.60
CA THR A 133 -5.44 -8.05 5.99
C THR A 133 -4.92 -7.99 4.56
N MET A 134 -3.89 -8.77 4.27
CA MET A 134 -3.37 -8.95 2.92
C MET A 134 -3.93 -10.23 2.34
N LYS A 135 -4.46 -10.12 1.12
CA LYS A 135 -4.98 -11.23 0.33
C LYS A 135 -4.10 -11.46 -0.89
N ILE A 136 -3.54 -12.65 -1.01
CA ILE A 136 -2.81 -13.12 -2.18
C ILE A 136 -3.36 -14.50 -2.53
N LYS A 137 -3.72 -14.71 -3.81
CA LYS A 137 -4.48 -15.90 -4.27
C LYS A 137 -5.81 -16.00 -3.49
N ASP A 138 -6.08 -17.14 -2.89
CA ASP A 138 -7.26 -17.42 -2.07
C ASP A 138 -7.02 -17.33 -0.56
N LYS A 139 -5.84 -16.85 -0.15
CA LYS A 139 -5.45 -16.79 1.26
C LYS A 139 -5.37 -15.35 1.77
N GLU A 140 -5.83 -15.16 2.99
CA GLU A 140 -5.82 -13.89 3.70
C GLU A 140 -5.03 -14.05 5.01
N ASN A 141 -4.06 -13.15 5.23
CA ASN A 141 -3.25 -13.13 6.44
C ASN A 141 -3.13 -11.71 6.99
N PRO A 142 -3.09 -11.55 8.31
CA PRO A 142 -2.81 -10.26 8.93
C PRO A 142 -1.34 -9.88 8.69
N ILE A 143 -1.10 -8.59 8.45
CA ILE A 143 0.25 -8.04 8.36
C ILE A 143 0.31 -6.68 9.05
N THR A 144 1.44 -6.37 9.68
CA THR A 144 1.69 -5.08 10.32
C THR A 144 3.03 -4.53 9.83
N PHE A 145 3.05 -3.25 9.48
CA PHE A 145 4.24 -2.55 9.00
C PHE A 145 4.18 -1.06 9.35
N THR A 146 5.30 -0.37 9.17
CA THR A 146 5.36 1.08 9.33
C THR A 146 5.18 1.76 7.98
N ALA A 147 4.27 2.72 7.91
CA ALA A 147 4.08 3.61 6.77
C ALA A 147 4.43 5.05 7.17
N LYS A 148 4.85 5.86 6.21
CA LYS A 148 5.08 7.28 6.37
C LYS A 148 4.18 8.06 5.42
N SER A 149 3.51 9.09 5.93
CA SER A 149 2.72 10.04 5.16
C SER A 149 3.40 11.40 5.18
N GLU A 150 3.59 11.99 4.01
CA GLU A 150 4.23 13.29 3.84
C GLU A 150 3.38 14.17 2.91
N ASP A 151 3.20 15.44 3.28
CA ASP A 151 2.61 16.41 2.39
C ASP A 151 3.62 16.83 1.32
N THR A 152 3.15 16.93 0.07
CA THR A 152 3.93 17.37 -1.09
C THR A 152 3.24 18.55 -1.78
N GLU A 153 3.89 19.19 -2.72
CA GLU A 153 3.29 20.29 -3.48
C GLU A 153 2.03 19.86 -4.25
N SER A 154 2.01 18.61 -4.76
CA SER A 154 0.91 18.04 -5.55
C SER A 154 -0.16 17.31 -4.72
N GLY A 155 0.02 17.20 -3.41
CA GLY A 155 -0.91 16.48 -2.53
C GLY A 155 -0.19 15.77 -1.41
N ARG A 156 -0.48 14.49 -1.19
CA ARG A 156 0.10 13.68 -0.10
C ARG A 156 0.69 12.39 -0.65
N ARG A 157 1.87 12.02 -0.14
CA ARG A 157 2.54 10.76 -0.46
C ARG A 157 2.53 9.85 0.76
N ILE A 158 2.22 8.56 0.54
CA ILE A 158 2.34 7.52 1.56
C ILE A 158 3.36 6.50 1.06
N SER A 159 4.38 6.23 1.87
CA SER A 159 5.42 5.26 1.56
C SER A 159 5.52 4.17 2.62
N ALA A 160 5.85 2.95 2.22
CA ALA A 160 6.11 1.84 3.12
C ALA A 160 7.05 0.82 2.47
N VAL A 161 7.81 0.11 3.31
CA VAL A 161 8.51 -1.12 2.94
C VAL A 161 7.86 -2.27 3.70
N VAL A 162 7.33 -3.24 2.97
CA VAL A 162 6.56 -4.34 3.54
C VAL A 162 7.22 -5.66 3.18
N THR A 163 7.52 -6.48 4.19
CA THR A 163 8.03 -7.84 3.98
C THR A 163 6.89 -8.83 4.12
N VAL A 164 6.71 -9.67 3.11
CA VAL A 164 5.64 -10.67 3.01
C VAL A 164 6.26 -12.05 2.92
N ASP A 165 5.87 -12.96 3.80
CA ASP A 165 6.19 -14.39 3.65
C ASP A 165 5.22 -15.02 2.64
N ARG A 166 5.72 -15.33 1.44
CA ARG A 166 4.94 -15.90 0.34
C ARG A 166 4.37 -17.29 0.66
N THR A 167 5.01 -18.04 1.56
CA THR A 167 4.58 -19.40 1.90
C THR A 167 3.27 -19.40 2.68
N LEU A 168 2.96 -18.34 3.42
CA LEU A 168 1.67 -18.15 4.08
C LEU A 168 0.50 -18.07 3.09
N TYR A 169 0.80 -17.75 1.82
CA TYR A 169 -0.17 -17.66 0.74
C TYR A 169 -0.13 -18.87 -0.21
N GLY A 170 0.58 -19.95 0.21
CA GLY A 170 0.68 -21.19 -0.55
C GLY A 170 1.60 -21.11 -1.77
N ILE A 171 2.48 -20.11 -1.83
CA ILE A 171 3.51 -19.99 -2.86
C ILE A 171 4.78 -20.64 -2.30
N GLU A 172 4.89 -21.96 -2.48
CA GLU A 172 5.95 -22.78 -1.86
C GLU A 172 7.03 -23.23 -2.87
N TYR A 173 6.84 -23.01 -4.18
CA TYR A 173 7.82 -23.41 -5.17
C TYR A 173 9.20 -22.81 -4.88
N GLY A 174 10.24 -23.64 -4.95
CA GLY A 174 11.61 -23.23 -4.67
C GLY A 174 11.92 -22.88 -3.21
N ALA A 175 10.95 -22.93 -2.27
CA ALA A 175 11.25 -22.75 -0.85
C ALA A 175 12.09 -23.94 -0.34
N ALA A 176 12.95 -23.71 0.66
CA ALA A 176 13.84 -24.73 1.17
C ALA A 176 13.10 -26.03 1.54
N GLY A 177 13.53 -27.15 0.94
CA GLY A 177 12.91 -28.47 1.12
C GLY A 177 11.58 -28.68 0.38
N LYS A 178 11.18 -27.76 -0.50
CA LYS A 178 9.99 -27.84 -1.34
C LYS A 178 10.33 -28.14 -2.80
N ARG A 179 9.30 -28.42 -3.63
CA ARG A 179 9.48 -28.62 -5.08
C ARG A 179 10.18 -27.43 -5.72
N GLY A 180 11.16 -27.66 -6.58
CA GLY A 180 11.96 -26.64 -7.25
C GLY A 180 13.14 -26.13 -6.43
N SER A 181 13.38 -26.64 -5.22
CA SER A 181 14.61 -26.39 -4.45
C SER A 181 15.60 -27.54 -4.56
N GLU A 182 16.87 -27.22 -4.41
CA GLU A 182 17.98 -28.19 -4.28
C GLU A 182 18.64 -28.00 -2.92
N LYS A 183 19.58 -28.90 -2.55
CA LYS A 183 20.23 -28.89 -1.24
C LYS A 183 20.85 -27.53 -0.92
N ASP A 184 21.51 -26.91 -1.91
CA ASP A 184 22.27 -25.68 -1.75
C ASP A 184 21.67 -24.50 -2.55
N TRP A 185 20.46 -24.67 -3.14
CA TRP A 185 19.76 -23.63 -3.85
C TRP A 185 18.26 -23.62 -3.53
N PHE A 186 17.75 -22.48 -3.13
CA PHE A 186 16.34 -22.25 -2.84
C PHE A 186 15.97 -20.76 -2.95
N ILE A 187 14.70 -20.48 -3.06
CA ILE A 187 14.14 -19.14 -3.05
C ILE A 187 13.74 -18.80 -1.61
N LEU A 188 14.17 -17.65 -1.11
CA LEU A 188 13.76 -17.16 0.20
C LEU A 188 12.25 -16.97 0.29
N ASN A 189 11.70 -17.10 1.48
CA ASN A 189 10.27 -16.99 1.69
C ASN A 189 9.78 -15.54 1.58
N GLU A 190 10.65 -14.59 1.90
CA GLU A 190 10.32 -13.17 1.95
C GLU A 190 10.29 -12.55 0.55
N ILE A 191 9.20 -11.85 0.27
CA ILE A 191 9.07 -10.88 -0.81
C ILE A 191 9.03 -9.49 -0.15
N VAL A 192 9.83 -8.55 -0.65
CA VAL A 192 9.81 -7.17 -0.17
C VAL A 192 9.02 -6.31 -1.16
N LEU A 193 8.04 -5.58 -0.65
CA LEU A 193 7.25 -4.61 -1.40
C LEU A 193 7.70 -3.19 -1.02
N ASN A 194 8.04 -2.38 -2.02
CA ASN A 194 8.32 -0.95 -1.89
C ASN A 194 7.10 -0.20 -2.40
N ILE A 195 6.34 0.41 -1.49
CA ILE A 195 5.05 1.03 -1.77
C ILE A 195 5.21 2.55 -1.77
N ASN A 196 4.69 3.20 -2.81
CA ASN A 196 4.61 4.64 -2.91
C ASN A 196 3.22 5.02 -3.48
N ILE A 197 2.36 5.56 -2.64
CA ILE A 197 1.00 5.99 -3.00
C ILE A 197 0.96 7.50 -3.07
N VAL A 198 0.44 8.02 -4.16
CA VAL A 198 0.27 9.46 -4.40
C VAL A 198 -1.23 9.79 -4.32
N CYS A 199 -1.59 10.65 -3.38
CA CYS A 199 -2.93 11.18 -3.24
C CYS A 199 -2.98 12.62 -3.76
N ALA A 200 -4.02 12.96 -4.51
CA ALA A 200 -4.23 14.32 -4.99
C ALA A 200 -4.41 15.30 -3.81
N LYS A 201 -4.09 16.56 -4.06
CA LYS A 201 -4.37 17.63 -3.12
C LYS A 201 -5.88 17.76 -2.93
N GLU A 202 -6.31 17.91 -1.69
CA GLU A 202 -7.69 18.24 -1.41
C GLU A 202 -8.01 19.63 -1.96
N ASP A 203 -9.06 19.74 -2.77
CA ASP A 203 -9.62 21.04 -3.13
C ASP A 203 -10.18 21.68 -1.85
N ALA A 204 -9.74 22.91 -1.58
CA ALA A 204 -10.05 23.68 -0.35
C ALA A 204 -11.51 24.13 -0.30
#